data_db46eea2e640fcdf0a9fdedf1848521a
#
_entry.id   db46eea2e640fcdf0a9fdedf1848521a
#
_cell.length_a   1.000
_cell.length_b   1.000
_cell.length_c   1.000
_cell.angle_alpha   90.00
_cell.angle_beta   90.00
_cell.angle_gamma   90.00
#
_symmetry.space_group_name_H-M   'P 1'
#
loop_
_entity.id
_entity.type
_entity.pdbx_description
1 polymer ?
#
loop_
_entity_poly.entity_id
_entity_poly.type
_entity_poly.pdbx_seq_one_letter_code
_entity_poly.pdbx_strand_id
1 'polypeptide(L)'
;GMGALPPDVGVIAVAPAPKPATGRPGDLCLLLEAIQDPGNLGSMLRTAAAFGVADAYLSRDCAFAWSPKVLRAGQGAHFQIAIHEDTDLVAFARSYRADGGLVIATVASNGQPLHEARIAGRVAVAVGNEGAGLSAALRAGADLAVTIPMPGGSESLNAAAAAAVVLYEVGRQRLTAAARR
;
A
#
# COMPACT_ATOMS: atom_id res chain seq x y z
N GLY A 1 -24.86 -7.97 5.81
CA GLY A 1 -25.30 -9.16 6.47
C GLY A 1 -24.32 -9.66 7.50
N MET A 2 -24.79 -9.94 8.72
CA MET A 2 -23.97 -10.49 9.83
C MET A 2 -23.57 -11.97 9.65
N GLY A 3 -23.75 -12.56 8.47
CA GLY A 3 -23.54 -13.99 8.21
C GLY A 3 -22.10 -14.46 7.97
N ALA A 4 -21.10 -13.63 8.21
CA ALA A 4 -19.70 -13.97 7.92
C ALA A 4 -18.84 -14.28 9.18
N LEU A 5 -19.42 -14.28 10.37
CA LEU A 5 -18.71 -14.59 11.61
C LEU A 5 -18.92 -16.07 12.01
N PRO A 6 -17.89 -16.74 12.56
CA PRO A 6 -18.03 -18.09 13.07
C PRO A 6 -19.12 -18.14 14.15
N PRO A 7 -19.90 -19.25 14.25
CA PRO A 7 -21.03 -19.37 15.17
C PRO A 7 -20.66 -19.39 16.67
N ASP A 8 -19.39 -19.46 16.98
CA ASP A 8 -18.83 -19.58 18.33
C ASP A 8 -18.35 -18.24 18.94
N VAL A 9 -18.52 -17.11 18.23
CA VAL A 9 -18.25 -15.79 18.83
C VAL A 9 -19.48 -15.34 19.62
N GLY A 10 -19.39 -15.39 20.94
CA GLY A 10 -20.51 -15.06 21.84
C GLY A 10 -20.90 -13.58 21.91
N VAL A 11 -20.10 -12.67 21.35
CA VAL A 11 -20.37 -11.23 21.34
C VAL A 11 -19.96 -10.61 20.01
N ILE A 12 -20.83 -9.78 19.44
CA ILE A 12 -20.56 -8.97 18.24
C ILE A 12 -20.72 -7.50 18.63
N ALA A 13 -19.69 -6.70 18.37
CA ALA A 13 -19.77 -5.26 18.50
C ALA A 13 -19.86 -4.59 17.11
N VAL A 14 -20.72 -3.60 16.98
CA VAL A 14 -20.82 -2.75 15.80
C VAL A 14 -20.34 -1.37 16.19
N ALA A 15 -19.33 -0.87 15.51
CA ALA A 15 -18.75 0.45 15.73
C ALA A 15 -18.60 1.18 14.38
N PRO A 16 -18.67 2.52 14.36
CA PRO A 16 -18.31 3.28 13.16
C PRO A 16 -16.83 3.06 12.83
N ALA A 17 -16.51 2.94 11.53
CA ALA A 17 -15.12 2.91 11.08
C ALA A 17 -14.44 4.24 11.48
N PRO A 18 -13.21 4.20 12.04
CA PRO A 18 -12.45 5.41 12.32
C PRO A 18 -12.26 6.22 11.04
N LYS A 19 -12.44 7.53 11.16
CA LYS A 19 -12.10 8.45 10.07
C LYS A 19 -10.66 8.88 10.23
N PRO A 20 -9.83 8.82 9.16
CA PRO A 20 -8.47 9.31 9.23
C PRO A 20 -8.46 10.81 9.49
N ALA A 21 -7.45 11.29 10.22
CA ALA A 21 -7.26 12.71 10.42
C ALA A 21 -6.97 13.41 9.08
N THR A 22 -7.53 14.60 8.89
CA THR A 22 -7.16 15.45 7.75
C THR A 22 -5.86 16.17 8.08
N GLY A 23 -4.90 16.11 7.15
CA GLY A 23 -3.59 16.73 7.37
C GLY A 23 -2.63 16.46 6.23
N ARG A 24 -1.39 16.85 6.44
CA ARG A 24 -0.31 16.53 5.50
C ARG A 24 -0.06 15.02 5.53
N PRO A 25 0.03 14.36 4.36
CA PRO A 25 0.39 12.95 4.27
C PRO A 25 1.73 12.66 4.95
N GLY A 26 1.84 11.50 5.56
CA GLY A 26 3.06 11.04 6.22
C GLY A 26 4.26 10.91 5.28
N ASP A 27 5.42 10.64 5.88
CA ASP A 27 6.67 10.50 5.14
C ASP A 27 6.78 9.18 4.37
N LEU A 28 6.01 8.18 4.75
CA LEU A 28 5.85 6.92 4.02
C LEU A 28 4.37 6.62 3.87
N CYS A 29 3.91 6.58 2.63
CA CYS A 29 2.54 6.31 2.26
C CYS A 29 2.45 5.07 1.37
N LEU A 30 1.31 4.37 1.42
CA LEU A 30 0.98 3.27 0.52
C LEU A 30 -0.24 3.65 -0.31
N LEU A 31 -0.14 3.57 -1.63
CA LEU A 31 -1.24 3.81 -2.58
C LEU A 31 -1.68 2.47 -3.15
N LEU A 32 -2.94 2.12 -2.96
CA LEU A 32 -3.52 0.85 -3.39
C LEU A 32 -4.58 1.09 -4.45
N GLU A 33 -4.31 0.67 -5.68
CA GLU A 33 -5.22 0.85 -6.79
C GLU A 33 -5.94 -0.45 -7.15
N ALA A 34 -7.26 -0.48 -6.96
CA ALA A 34 -8.14 -1.58 -7.33
C ALA A 34 -7.74 -2.95 -6.75
N ILE A 35 -7.26 -2.99 -5.52
CA ILE A 35 -6.97 -4.23 -4.80
C ILE A 35 -8.28 -4.88 -4.40
N GLN A 36 -8.69 -5.94 -5.09
CA GLN A 36 -10.02 -6.54 -4.94
C GLN A 36 -10.06 -7.73 -3.99
N ASP A 37 -8.94 -8.43 -3.79
CA ASP A 37 -8.88 -9.53 -2.84
C ASP A 37 -8.73 -9.01 -1.40
N PRO A 38 -9.70 -9.33 -0.50
CA PRO A 38 -9.65 -8.86 0.88
C PRO A 38 -8.46 -9.40 1.68
N GLY A 39 -7.95 -10.59 1.32
CA GLY A 39 -6.78 -11.18 1.95
C GLY A 39 -5.52 -10.41 1.60
N ASN A 40 -5.35 -10.07 0.31
CA ASN A 40 -4.24 -9.24 -0.16
C ASN A 40 -4.30 -7.85 0.47
N LEU A 41 -5.47 -7.19 0.46
CA LEU A 41 -5.62 -5.87 1.06
C LEU A 41 -5.23 -5.88 2.54
N GLY A 42 -5.78 -6.79 3.33
CA GLY A 42 -5.45 -6.89 4.75
C GLY A 42 -3.97 -7.21 5.00
N SER A 43 -3.39 -8.09 4.18
CA SER A 43 -1.96 -8.45 4.25
C SER A 43 -1.06 -7.26 3.92
N MET A 44 -1.43 -6.45 2.91
CA MET A 44 -0.71 -5.22 2.56
C MET A 44 -0.78 -4.19 3.68
N LEU A 45 -1.94 -3.97 4.29
CA LEU A 45 -2.08 -3.06 5.43
C LEU A 45 -1.23 -3.52 6.62
N ARG A 46 -1.22 -4.83 6.92
CA ARG A 46 -0.39 -5.40 7.97
C ARG A 46 1.11 -5.18 7.71
N THR A 47 1.55 -5.42 6.49
CA THR A 47 2.93 -5.18 6.08
C THR A 47 3.28 -3.70 6.16
N ALA A 48 2.38 -2.83 5.70
CA ALA A 48 2.55 -1.39 5.76
C ALA A 48 2.74 -0.90 7.20
N ALA A 49 1.91 -1.37 8.15
CA ALA A 49 2.08 -1.07 9.57
C ALA A 49 3.46 -1.50 10.09
N ALA A 50 3.90 -2.72 9.74
CA ALA A 50 5.19 -3.26 10.16
C ALA A 50 6.39 -2.43 9.67
N PHE A 51 6.26 -1.78 8.50
CA PHE A 51 7.31 -0.93 7.92
C PHE A 51 7.12 0.57 8.20
N GLY A 52 6.19 0.93 9.10
CA GLY A 52 6.02 2.33 9.53
C GLY A 52 5.35 3.23 8.50
N VAL A 53 4.53 2.66 7.62
CA VAL A 53 3.63 3.44 6.77
C VAL A 53 2.64 4.19 7.66
N ALA A 54 2.55 5.50 7.49
CA ALA A 54 1.64 6.33 8.26
C ALA A 54 0.23 6.33 7.66
N ASP A 55 0.14 6.40 6.34
CA ASP A 55 -1.12 6.55 5.61
C ASP A 55 -1.23 5.55 4.46
N ALA A 56 -2.37 4.87 4.35
CA ALA A 56 -2.75 4.04 3.21
C ALA A 56 -3.92 4.69 2.47
N TYR A 57 -3.75 4.96 1.18
CA TYR A 57 -4.74 5.55 0.30
C TYR A 57 -5.24 4.50 -0.67
N LEU A 58 -6.53 4.25 -0.65
CA LEU A 58 -7.21 3.22 -1.43
C LEU A 58 -8.09 3.86 -2.50
N SER A 59 -7.96 3.40 -3.74
CA SER A 59 -8.90 3.79 -4.78
C SER A 59 -10.30 3.22 -4.49
N ARG A 60 -11.32 3.80 -5.12
CA ARG A 60 -12.73 3.39 -4.96
C ARG A 60 -12.96 1.90 -5.23
N ASP A 61 -12.19 1.31 -6.15
CA ASP A 61 -12.37 -0.07 -6.60
C ASP A 61 -11.64 -1.11 -5.72
N CYS A 62 -11.05 -0.69 -4.62
CA CYS A 62 -10.49 -1.60 -3.62
C CYS A 62 -11.59 -2.33 -2.84
N ALA A 63 -11.27 -3.51 -2.31
CA ALA A 63 -12.11 -4.15 -1.32
C ALA A 63 -12.31 -3.22 -0.11
N PHE A 64 -13.49 -3.28 0.52
CA PHE A 64 -13.80 -2.46 1.70
C PHE A 64 -12.84 -2.77 2.85
N ALA A 65 -12.04 -1.79 3.24
CA ALA A 65 -10.94 -1.96 4.21
C ALA A 65 -11.42 -2.45 5.58
N TRP A 66 -12.63 -2.10 5.97
CA TRP A 66 -13.22 -2.46 7.26
C TRP A 66 -14.09 -3.72 7.21
N SER A 67 -14.05 -4.47 6.11
CA SER A 67 -14.74 -5.75 6.03
C SER A 67 -14.14 -6.80 6.98
N PRO A 68 -14.94 -7.74 7.51
CA PRO A 68 -14.43 -8.76 8.45
C PRO A 68 -13.25 -9.58 7.90
N LYS A 69 -13.21 -9.81 6.58
CA LYS A 69 -12.11 -10.54 5.93
C LYS A 69 -10.82 -9.73 5.93
N VAL A 70 -10.89 -8.42 5.61
CA VAL A 70 -9.72 -7.52 5.63
C VAL A 70 -9.23 -7.31 7.05
N LEU A 71 -10.13 -7.06 8.02
CA LEU A 71 -9.78 -6.91 9.43
C LEU A 71 -9.03 -8.14 9.97
N ARG A 72 -9.52 -9.34 9.63
CA ARG A 72 -8.86 -10.59 10.02
C ARG A 72 -7.46 -10.72 9.43
N ALA A 73 -7.30 -10.45 8.12
CA ALA A 73 -6.00 -10.52 7.45
C ALA A 73 -5.04 -9.42 7.94
N GLY A 74 -5.58 -8.24 8.27
CA GLY A 74 -4.82 -7.07 8.74
C GLY A 74 -4.32 -7.17 10.17
N GLN A 75 -4.86 -8.11 11.00
CA GLN A 75 -4.35 -8.41 12.35
C GLN A 75 -4.11 -7.16 13.22
N GLY A 76 -5.03 -6.19 13.19
CA GLY A 76 -4.95 -4.96 13.98
C GLY A 76 -4.15 -3.81 13.36
N ALA A 77 -3.62 -3.95 12.16
CA ALA A 77 -2.94 -2.88 11.43
C ALA A 77 -3.80 -1.62 11.27
N HIS A 78 -5.12 -1.79 11.19
CA HIS A 78 -6.10 -0.72 11.09
C HIS A 78 -6.06 0.32 12.23
N PHE A 79 -5.47 -0.03 13.37
CA PHE A 79 -5.26 0.87 14.50
C PHE A 79 -3.89 1.56 14.50
N GLN A 80 -3.04 1.23 13.52
CA GLN A 80 -1.67 1.75 13.43
C GLN A 80 -1.46 2.65 12.21
N ILE A 81 -2.36 2.56 11.22
CA ILE A 81 -2.26 3.29 9.95
C ILE A 81 -3.54 4.10 9.75
N ALA A 82 -3.42 5.33 9.26
CA ALA A 82 -4.56 6.08 8.75
C ALA A 82 -4.98 5.51 7.38
N ILE A 83 -6.24 5.06 7.26
CA ILE A 83 -6.77 4.45 6.04
C ILE A 83 -7.74 5.42 5.38
N HIS A 84 -7.42 5.85 4.17
CA HIS A 84 -8.20 6.79 3.37
C HIS A 84 -8.81 6.02 2.19
N GLU A 85 -10.10 5.69 2.27
CA GLU A 85 -10.83 5.03 1.19
C GLU A 85 -11.32 6.05 0.15
N ASP A 86 -11.79 5.57 -0.99
CA ASP A 86 -12.34 6.37 -2.09
C ASP A 86 -11.42 7.53 -2.56
N THR A 87 -10.12 7.33 -2.53
CA THR A 87 -9.13 8.35 -2.87
C THR A 87 -8.88 8.40 -4.38
N ASP A 88 -8.87 9.60 -4.96
CA ASP A 88 -8.30 9.85 -6.29
C ASP A 88 -6.76 9.78 -6.19
N LEU A 89 -6.20 8.61 -6.49
CA LEU A 89 -4.77 8.35 -6.35
C LEU A 89 -3.92 9.17 -7.33
N VAL A 90 -4.47 9.55 -8.49
CA VAL A 90 -3.75 10.38 -9.47
C VAL A 90 -3.63 11.81 -8.97
N ALA A 91 -4.71 12.37 -8.44
CA ALA A 91 -4.69 13.69 -7.82
C ALA A 91 -3.79 13.70 -6.57
N PHE A 92 -3.87 12.65 -5.75
CA PHE A 92 -2.97 12.47 -4.59
C PHE A 92 -1.51 12.45 -5.01
N ALA A 93 -1.12 11.61 -5.97
CA ALA A 93 0.26 11.50 -6.44
C ALA A 93 0.80 12.84 -6.93
N ARG A 94 -0.01 13.60 -7.68
CA ARG A 94 0.35 14.95 -8.14
C ARG A 94 0.63 15.90 -6.98
N SER A 95 -0.26 15.94 -5.99
CA SER A 95 -0.11 16.80 -4.80
C SER A 95 1.10 16.39 -3.96
N TYR A 96 1.29 15.08 -3.74
CA TYR A 96 2.39 14.55 -2.94
C TYR A 96 3.76 14.90 -3.55
N ARG A 97 3.86 14.82 -4.88
CA ARG A 97 5.06 15.24 -5.64
C ARG A 97 5.29 16.75 -5.56
N ALA A 98 4.22 17.54 -5.72
CA ALA A 98 4.33 19.00 -5.60
C ALA A 98 4.85 19.43 -4.23
N ASP A 99 4.56 18.65 -3.20
CA ASP A 99 5.06 18.83 -1.83
C ASP A 99 6.46 18.21 -1.59
N GLY A 100 7.17 17.83 -2.64
CA GLY A 100 8.53 17.28 -2.58
C GLY A 100 8.60 15.81 -2.16
N GLY A 101 7.50 15.05 -2.27
CA GLY A 101 7.48 13.60 -2.09
C GLY A 101 7.86 12.86 -3.38
N LEU A 102 8.40 11.65 -3.24
CA LEU A 102 8.70 10.72 -4.33
C LEU A 102 7.57 9.71 -4.47
N VAL A 103 7.00 9.59 -5.65
CA VAL A 103 5.99 8.56 -5.95
C VAL A 103 6.62 7.43 -6.75
N ILE A 104 6.53 6.21 -6.23
CA ILE A 104 7.08 4.99 -6.82
C ILE A 104 5.93 4.12 -7.31
N ALA A 105 5.91 3.78 -8.58
CA ALA A 105 5.01 2.80 -9.18
C ALA A 105 5.65 1.41 -9.19
N THR A 106 5.00 0.40 -8.60
CA THR A 106 5.43 -0.99 -8.75
C THR A 106 4.88 -1.58 -10.03
N VAL A 107 5.75 -2.10 -10.87
CA VAL A 107 5.37 -2.68 -12.17
C VAL A 107 5.99 -4.07 -12.33
N ALA A 108 5.29 -4.97 -13.04
CA ALA A 108 5.78 -6.32 -13.27
C ALA A 108 7.00 -6.35 -14.21
N SER A 109 7.07 -5.41 -15.17
CA SER A 109 8.13 -5.33 -16.18
C SER A 109 8.42 -3.88 -16.56
N ASN A 110 9.56 -3.67 -17.24
CA ASN A 110 9.97 -2.36 -17.77
C ASN A 110 10.15 -1.26 -16.72
N GLY A 111 10.33 -1.62 -15.46
CA GLY A 111 10.75 -0.71 -14.39
C GLY A 111 12.25 -0.81 -14.13
N GLN A 112 12.78 0.16 -13.39
CA GLN A 112 14.14 0.06 -12.84
C GLN A 112 14.19 -1.10 -11.84
N PRO A 113 15.23 -1.95 -11.84
CA PRO A 113 15.41 -2.97 -10.82
C PRO A 113 15.36 -2.35 -9.41
N LEU A 114 14.51 -2.89 -8.54
CA LEU A 114 14.27 -2.33 -7.21
C LEU A 114 15.56 -2.12 -6.39
N HIS A 115 16.51 -3.05 -6.49
CA HIS A 115 17.78 -3.01 -5.76
C HIS A 115 18.75 -1.94 -6.28
N GLU A 116 18.52 -1.39 -7.49
CA GLU A 116 19.29 -0.28 -8.07
C GLU A 116 18.62 1.07 -7.84
N ALA A 117 17.35 1.06 -7.43
CA ALA A 117 16.59 2.28 -7.20
C ALA A 117 17.12 3.03 -5.96
N ARG A 118 17.34 4.34 -6.12
CA ARG A 118 17.71 5.21 -4.99
C ARG A 118 16.43 5.84 -4.43
N ILE A 119 16.09 5.47 -3.20
CA ILE A 119 14.87 5.87 -2.54
C ILE A 119 15.22 6.64 -1.27
N ALA A 120 14.83 7.91 -1.20
CA ALA A 120 15.13 8.78 -0.07
C ALA A 120 14.00 9.77 0.20
N GLY A 121 13.97 10.33 1.40
CA GLY A 121 13.00 11.34 1.79
C GLY A 121 11.60 10.80 2.02
N ARG A 122 10.61 11.61 1.62
CA ARG A 122 9.19 11.26 1.68
C ARG A 122 8.84 10.40 0.47
N VAL A 123 8.17 9.27 0.71
CA VAL A 123 7.92 8.25 -0.33
C VAL A 123 6.47 7.79 -0.28
N ALA A 124 5.81 7.72 -1.42
CA ALA A 124 4.55 7.02 -1.61
C ALA A 124 4.76 5.85 -2.59
N VAL A 125 4.47 4.64 -2.12
CA VAL A 125 4.59 3.40 -2.92
C VAL A 125 3.22 3.05 -3.48
N ALA A 126 3.09 2.98 -4.80
CA ALA A 126 1.86 2.58 -5.46
C ALA A 126 1.92 1.10 -5.88
N VAL A 127 0.88 0.35 -5.51
CA VAL A 127 0.67 -1.05 -5.86
C VAL A 127 -0.70 -1.18 -6.52
N GLY A 128 -0.75 -1.84 -7.66
CA GLY A 128 -1.95 -1.99 -8.46
C GLY A 128 -2.63 -3.34 -8.32
N ASN A 129 -3.75 -3.46 -9.04
CA ASN A 129 -4.55 -4.67 -9.16
C ASN A 129 -3.70 -5.91 -9.53
N GLU A 130 -4.10 -7.06 -9.03
CA GLU A 130 -3.37 -8.33 -9.18
C GLU A 130 -3.23 -8.77 -10.65
N GLY A 131 -4.19 -8.45 -11.50
CA GLY A 131 -4.18 -8.79 -12.93
C GLY A 131 -3.78 -7.62 -13.83
N ALA A 132 -4.42 -6.47 -13.64
CA ALA A 132 -4.24 -5.31 -14.52
C ALA A 132 -3.04 -4.43 -14.13
N GLY A 133 -2.52 -4.58 -12.92
CA GLY A 133 -1.48 -3.70 -12.38
C GLY A 133 -2.01 -2.29 -12.09
N LEU A 134 -1.11 -1.32 -12.15
CA LEU A 134 -1.45 0.10 -12.01
C LEU A 134 -2.02 0.67 -13.32
N SER A 135 -2.98 1.58 -13.20
CA SER A 135 -3.49 2.34 -14.34
C SER A 135 -2.39 3.13 -15.06
N ALA A 136 -2.57 3.36 -16.35
CA ALA A 136 -1.62 4.17 -17.13
C ALA A 136 -1.47 5.59 -16.56
N ALA A 137 -2.56 6.16 -16.03
CA ALA A 137 -2.57 7.49 -15.44
C ALA A 137 -1.73 7.56 -14.14
N LEU A 138 -1.89 6.59 -13.26
CA LEU A 138 -1.11 6.56 -12.01
C LEU A 138 0.37 6.24 -12.27
N ARG A 139 0.67 5.35 -13.22
CA ARG A 139 2.05 5.08 -13.65
C ARG A 139 2.72 6.31 -14.25
N ALA A 140 2.02 7.05 -15.12
CA ALA A 140 2.55 8.29 -15.70
C ALA A 140 2.71 9.40 -14.67
N GLY A 141 1.93 9.38 -13.60
CA GLY A 141 2.02 10.29 -12.44
C GLY A 141 3.15 9.96 -11.47
N ALA A 142 3.81 8.81 -11.57
CA ALA A 142 4.92 8.43 -10.71
C ALA A 142 6.25 9.02 -11.18
N ASP A 143 7.17 9.23 -10.24
CA ASP A 143 8.54 9.68 -10.53
C ASP A 143 9.43 8.52 -10.95
N LEU A 144 9.14 7.33 -10.44
CA LEU A 144 9.94 6.13 -10.63
C LEU A 144 9.04 4.91 -10.78
N ALA A 145 9.25 4.12 -11.83
CA ALA A 145 8.70 2.78 -11.93
C ALA A 145 9.76 1.76 -11.52
N VAL A 146 9.43 0.87 -10.57
CA VAL A 146 10.33 -0.18 -10.09
C VAL A 146 9.79 -1.57 -10.40
N THR A 147 10.70 -2.48 -10.71
CA THR A 147 10.42 -3.89 -10.95
C THR A 147 11.22 -4.75 -9.97
N ILE A 148 10.61 -5.77 -9.42
CA ILE A 148 11.29 -6.79 -8.61
C ILE A 148 11.91 -7.83 -9.56
N PRO A 149 13.24 -7.95 -9.64
CA PRO A 149 13.86 -8.98 -10.47
C PRO A 149 13.48 -10.39 -10.01
N MET A 150 13.07 -11.23 -10.93
CA MET A 150 12.64 -12.61 -10.66
C MET A 150 13.48 -13.62 -11.46
N PRO A 151 14.68 -13.98 -10.98
CA PRO A 151 15.58 -14.88 -11.72
C PRO A 151 15.00 -16.29 -11.88
N GLY A 152 13.98 -16.68 -11.11
CA GLY A 152 13.29 -17.96 -11.21
C GLY A 152 12.32 -18.10 -12.39
N GLY A 153 12.18 -17.05 -13.24
CA GLY A 153 11.35 -17.10 -14.44
C GLY A 153 9.85 -16.93 -14.23
N SER A 154 9.39 -16.61 -13.03
CA SER A 154 7.99 -16.25 -12.78
C SER A 154 7.66 -14.90 -13.42
N GLU A 155 6.47 -14.78 -14.01
CA GLU A 155 6.03 -13.50 -14.63
C GLU A 155 5.69 -12.42 -13.61
N SER A 156 5.18 -12.81 -12.44
CA SER A 156 4.78 -11.89 -11.38
C SER A 156 4.76 -12.54 -10.00
N LEU A 157 4.78 -11.73 -8.96
CA LEU A 157 4.47 -12.12 -7.58
C LEU A 157 3.01 -11.80 -7.26
N ASN A 158 2.46 -12.47 -6.24
CA ASN A 158 1.25 -12.01 -5.59
C ASN A 158 1.42 -10.54 -5.16
N ALA A 159 0.38 -9.72 -5.34
CA ALA A 159 0.47 -8.28 -5.11
C ALA A 159 0.86 -7.92 -3.66
N ALA A 160 0.40 -8.67 -2.65
CA ALA A 160 0.80 -8.45 -1.27
C ALA A 160 2.27 -8.83 -1.02
N ALA A 161 2.77 -9.87 -1.69
CA ALA A 161 4.18 -10.24 -1.63
C ALA A 161 5.06 -9.17 -2.30
N ALA A 162 4.64 -8.67 -3.46
CA ALA A 162 5.34 -7.58 -4.15
C ALA A 162 5.39 -6.31 -3.27
N ALA A 163 4.26 -5.93 -2.67
CA ALA A 163 4.19 -4.81 -1.73
C ALA A 163 5.17 -5.00 -0.56
N ALA A 164 5.25 -6.20 0.01
CA ALA A 164 6.15 -6.50 1.12
C ALA A 164 7.63 -6.32 0.74
N VAL A 165 8.02 -6.81 -0.43
CA VAL A 165 9.40 -6.68 -0.93
C VAL A 165 9.77 -5.21 -1.16
N VAL A 166 8.88 -4.43 -1.78
CA VAL A 166 9.12 -3.02 -2.04
C VAL A 166 9.17 -2.21 -0.74
N LEU A 167 8.23 -2.43 0.18
CA LEU A 167 8.22 -1.73 1.47
C LEU A 167 9.43 -2.08 2.33
N TYR A 168 9.89 -3.34 2.30
CA TYR A 168 11.14 -3.74 2.97
C TYR A 168 12.33 -2.95 2.43
N GLU A 169 12.48 -2.88 1.11
CA GLU A 169 13.61 -2.16 0.50
C GLU A 169 13.56 -0.66 0.79
N VAL A 170 12.38 -0.03 0.69
CA VAL A 170 12.17 1.37 1.10
C VAL A 170 12.58 1.57 2.56
N GLY A 171 12.10 0.71 3.46
CA GLY A 171 12.44 0.75 4.89
C GLY A 171 13.94 0.59 5.14
N ARG A 172 14.57 -0.38 4.47
CA ARG A 172 16.02 -0.63 4.58
C ARG A 172 16.85 0.60 4.18
N GLN A 173 16.51 1.25 3.06
CA GLN A 173 17.20 2.45 2.61
C GLN A 173 17.01 3.61 3.56
N ARG A 174 15.81 3.82 4.10
CA ARG A 174 15.50 4.86 5.09
C ARG A 174 16.29 4.67 6.39
N LEU A 175 16.36 3.45 6.91
CA LEU A 175 17.15 3.13 8.11
C LEU A 175 18.64 3.40 7.89
N THR A 176 19.18 3.01 6.73
CA THR A 176 20.57 3.24 6.40
C THR A 176 20.88 4.75 6.28
N ALA A 177 19.97 5.53 5.72
CA ALA A 177 20.14 6.99 5.60
C ALA A 177 20.08 7.69 6.98
N ALA A 178 19.24 7.22 7.89
CA ALA A 178 19.15 7.74 9.26
C ALA A 178 20.41 7.45 10.09
N ALA A 179 21.03 6.28 9.91
CA ALA A 179 22.24 5.87 10.62
C ALA A 179 23.52 6.64 10.16
N ARG A 180 23.46 7.38 9.06
CA ARG A 180 24.59 8.17 8.52
C ARG A 180 24.56 9.65 8.91
N ARG A 181 23.54 10.08 9.65
CA ARG A 181 23.37 11.43 10.18
C ARG A 181 23.78 11.51 11.64
#